data_44b6e4627d71f2b352a6652efb94063d
#
_entry.id   44b6e4627d71f2b352a6652efb94063d
#
_cell.length_a   1.000
_cell.length_b   1.000
_cell.length_c   1.000
_cell.angle_alpha   90.00
_cell.angle_beta   90.00
_cell.angle_gamma   90.00
#
_symmetry.space_group_name_H-M   'P 1'
#
loop_
_entity.id
_entity.type
_entity.pdbx_description
1 polymer ?
#
loop_
_entity_poly.entity_id
_entity_poly.type
_entity_poly.pdbx_seq_one_letter_code
_entity_poly.pdbx_strand_id
1 'polypeptide(L)'
;MPRFIVLFKYPGPCRKFEIQPVENTPVEILVVDDDPVACARLKAYFTAEGYAVFVANDGGGMWRVLDSEAISVVLLDVGLPGKDGLELARELRAHDEGLGIILVSGRGDDVDKIVGLESGADDYVTKPFNSRELLARVKIVLRGLRGRGPKGGGGETISFGRWTFDIAHRRLQGSDGKREILTRGEFDLLAALAGHPGVVLSRERLMQTVSHRSWDPNDRTIDVLISRLRDKLEDDPKHPEIITTVRGEGYVLIAGDGGR
;
A
#
# COMPACT_ATOMS: atom_id res chain seq x y z
N MET A 1 -15.66 35.60 -0.17
CA MET A 1 -15.33 34.29 0.42
C MET A 1 -15.25 34.43 1.93
N PRO A 2 -16.03 33.69 2.71
CA PRO A 2 -16.05 33.87 4.17
C PRO A 2 -14.79 33.27 4.80
N ARG A 3 -14.07 34.11 5.54
CA ARG A 3 -12.97 33.68 6.42
C ARG A 3 -13.58 33.14 7.71
N PHE A 4 -13.39 31.87 8.01
CA PHE A 4 -13.77 31.31 9.28
C PHE A 4 -12.65 31.53 10.30
N ILE A 5 -12.92 32.32 11.36
CA ILE A 5 -12.04 32.52 12.49
C ILE A 5 -12.60 31.67 13.62
N VAL A 6 -11.86 30.66 14.07
CA VAL A 6 -12.17 29.87 15.26
C VAL A 6 -11.38 30.42 16.43
N LEU A 7 -12.09 31.01 17.42
CA LEU A 7 -11.49 31.51 18.65
C LEU A 7 -11.45 30.42 19.72
N PHE A 8 -10.27 29.88 20.00
CA PHE A 8 -10.03 29.05 21.17
C PHE A 8 -9.66 29.95 22.36
N LYS A 9 -10.46 29.87 23.47
CA LYS A 9 -10.24 30.60 24.73
C LYS A 9 -9.31 29.75 25.60
N TYR A 10 -8.00 30.03 25.55
CA TYR A 10 -7.04 29.57 26.57
C TYR A 10 -6.50 30.80 27.34
N PRO A 11 -6.15 30.68 28.65
CA PRO A 11 -5.59 31.81 29.41
C PRO A 11 -4.11 32.03 29.00
N GLY A 12 -3.90 32.91 28.00
CA GLY A 12 -2.63 33.34 27.46
C GLY A 12 -2.84 34.33 26.31
N PRO A 13 -1.81 35.12 25.90
CA PRO A 13 -1.98 36.12 24.83
C PRO A 13 -2.45 35.45 23.52
N CYS A 14 -3.57 35.93 22.99
CA CYS A 14 -4.18 35.46 21.75
C CYS A 14 -3.18 35.53 20.59
N ARG A 15 -2.63 34.40 20.18
CA ARG A 15 -1.96 34.27 18.88
C ARG A 15 -3.03 33.98 17.82
N LYS A 16 -3.15 34.87 16.88
CA LYS A 16 -3.94 34.64 15.67
C LYS A 16 -3.20 33.60 14.83
N PHE A 17 -3.72 32.40 14.74
CA PHE A 17 -3.30 31.43 13.73
C PHE A 17 -4.15 31.66 12.48
N GLU A 18 -3.56 32.17 11.43
CA GLU A 18 -4.15 32.10 10.11
C GLU A 18 -4.07 30.63 9.65
N ILE A 19 -5.22 29.97 9.64
CA ILE A 19 -5.32 28.67 8.95
C ILE A 19 -5.27 28.99 7.45
N GLN A 20 -4.11 28.76 6.83
CA GLN A 20 -4.04 28.74 5.38
C GLN A 20 -4.93 27.58 4.90
N PRO A 21 -5.82 27.80 3.90
CA PRO A 21 -6.54 26.69 3.30
C PRO A 21 -5.50 25.72 2.75
N VAL A 22 -5.58 24.46 3.16
CA VAL A 22 -4.84 23.37 2.51
C VAL A 22 -5.32 23.42 1.06
N GLU A 23 -4.47 23.83 0.14
CA GLU A 23 -4.75 23.72 -1.29
C GLU A 23 -5.09 22.26 -1.55
N ASN A 24 -6.33 22.04 -1.94
CA ASN A 24 -6.84 20.70 -2.25
C ASN A 24 -6.34 20.34 -3.66
N THR A 25 -5.03 20.15 -3.77
CA THR A 25 -4.41 19.70 -5.01
C THR A 25 -5.01 18.32 -5.31
N PRO A 26 -5.63 18.13 -6.48
CA PRO A 26 -6.20 16.85 -6.82
C PRO A 26 -5.12 15.77 -6.80
N VAL A 27 -5.46 14.60 -6.30
CA VAL A 27 -4.55 13.46 -6.28
C VAL A 27 -4.26 13.04 -7.72
N GLU A 28 -3.01 12.85 -8.04
CA GLU A 28 -2.54 12.54 -9.38
C GLU A 28 -2.40 11.03 -9.58
N ILE A 29 -3.00 10.53 -10.66
CA ILE A 29 -2.98 9.12 -11.06
C ILE A 29 -2.37 9.01 -12.46
N LEU A 30 -1.45 8.08 -12.64
CA LEU A 30 -0.91 7.71 -13.93
C LEU A 30 -1.50 6.37 -14.39
N VAL A 31 -2.07 6.35 -15.56
CA VAL A 31 -2.52 5.12 -16.24
C VAL A 31 -1.50 4.75 -17.31
N VAL A 32 -0.97 3.54 -17.23
CA VAL A 32 0.01 3.00 -18.18
C VAL A 32 -0.59 1.76 -18.83
N ASP A 33 -1.01 1.87 -20.07
CA ASP A 33 -1.65 0.79 -20.84
C ASP A 33 -1.45 1.09 -22.33
N ASP A 34 -1.09 0.10 -23.14
CA ASP A 34 -0.88 0.27 -24.57
C ASP A 34 -2.18 0.36 -25.37
N ASP A 35 -3.33 0.02 -24.77
CA ASP A 35 -4.65 0.22 -25.35
C ASP A 35 -5.16 1.66 -25.14
N PRO A 36 -5.21 2.50 -26.20
CA PRO A 36 -5.66 3.88 -26.09
C PRO A 36 -7.14 4.00 -25.68
N VAL A 37 -7.97 2.97 -25.95
CA VAL A 37 -9.39 2.96 -25.57
C VAL A 37 -9.51 2.71 -24.07
N ALA A 38 -8.74 1.78 -23.50
CA ALA A 38 -8.67 1.53 -22.09
C ALA A 38 -8.18 2.78 -21.33
N CYS A 39 -7.11 3.40 -21.81
CA CYS A 39 -6.56 4.66 -21.30
C CYS A 39 -7.60 5.79 -21.29
N ALA A 40 -8.27 6.02 -22.41
CA ALA A 40 -9.29 7.08 -22.52
C ALA A 40 -10.46 6.86 -21.57
N ARG A 41 -10.93 5.61 -21.46
CA ARG A 41 -12.01 5.21 -20.55
C ARG A 41 -11.63 5.44 -19.09
N LEU A 42 -10.45 4.99 -18.67
CA LEU A 42 -9.98 5.17 -17.30
C LEU A 42 -9.74 6.64 -16.98
N LYS A 43 -9.12 7.39 -17.91
CA LYS A 43 -8.93 8.84 -17.76
C LYS A 43 -10.26 9.55 -17.55
N ALA A 44 -11.24 9.32 -18.40
CA ALA A 44 -12.57 9.94 -18.27
C ALA A 44 -13.23 9.59 -16.93
N TYR A 45 -13.18 8.32 -16.54
CA TYR A 45 -13.78 7.84 -15.30
C TYR A 45 -13.14 8.47 -14.06
N PHE A 46 -11.82 8.40 -13.92
CA PHE A 46 -11.13 8.95 -12.75
C PHE A 46 -11.16 10.48 -12.70
N THR A 47 -11.15 11.16 -13.86
CA THR A 47 -11.34 12.62 -13.91
C THR A 47 -12.71 13.02 -13.41
N ALA A 48 -13.78 12.29 -13.76
CA ALA A 48 -15.12 12.51 -13.24
C ALA A 48 -15.23 12.29 -11.72
N GLU A 49 -14.36 11.44 -11.16
CA GLU A 49 -14.24 11.19 -9.71
C GLU A 49 -13.34 12.22 -8.98
N GLY A 50 -12.83 13.24 -9.71
CA GLY A 50 -12.05 14.35 -9.14
C GLY A 50 -10.54 14.14 -9.03
N TYR A 51 -9.99 13.18 -9.76
CA TYR A 51 -8.54 12.95 -9.83
C TYR A 51 -7.91 13.70 -11.02
N ALA A 52 -6.65 14.11 -10.89
CA ALA A 52 -5.82 14.50 -12.05
C ALA A 52 -5.25 13.22 -12.69
N VAL A 53 -5.50 13.01 -13.99
CA VAL A 53 -5.15 11.74 -14.64
C VAL A 53 -4.23 11.96 -15.83
N PHE A 54 -3.06 11.37 -15.72
CA PHE A 54 -2.04 11.28 -16.76
C PHE A 54 -2.10 9.90 -17.44
N VAL A 55 -1.59 9.81 -18.66
CA VAL A 55 -1.61 8.58 -19.46
C VAL A 55 -0.28 8.39 -20.12
N ALA A 56 0.22 7.16 -20.11
CA ALA A 56 1.36 6.72 -20.89
C ALA A 56 1.04 5.39 -21.58
N ASN A 57 1.62 5.16 -22.76
CA ASN A 57 1.33 3.97 -23.55
C ASN A 57 2.47 2.93 -23.49
N ASP A 58 3.56 3.27 -22.80
CA ASP A 58 4.74 2.43 -22.64
C ASP A 58 5.56 2.87 -21.41
N GLY A 59 6.57 2.09 -21.05
CA GLY A 59 7.46 2.39 -19.92
C GLY A 59 8.24 3.69 -20.09
N GLY A 60 8.63 4.05 -21.31
CA GLY A 60 9.34 5.32 -21.56
C GLY A 60 8.44 6.54 -21.34
N GLY A 61 7.19 6.45 -21.77
CA GLY A 61 6.15 7.45 -21.47
C GLY A 61 5.86 7.57 -19.98
N MET A 62 5.80 6.43 -19.30
CA MET A 62 5.62 6.36 -17.86
C MET A 62 6.70 7.16 -17.11
N TRP A 63 7.97 6.93 -17.40
CA TRP A 63 9.07 7.64 -16.75
C TRP A 63 9.06 9.14 -17.02
N ARG A 64 8.76 9.57 -18.25
CA ARG A 64 8.62 11.01 -18.57
C ARG A 64 7.55 11.71 -17.75
N VAL A 65 6.42 11.04 -17.50
CA VAL A 65 5.37 11.60 -16.65
C VAL A 65 5.81 11.66 -15.20
N LEU A 66 6.44 10.60 -14.68
CA LEU A 66 6.94 10.56 -13.31
C LEU A 66 8.02 11.62 -13.03
N ASP A 67 8.83 11.98 -14.03
CA ASP A 67 9.84 13.03 -13.92
C ASP A 67 9.24 14.44 -13.87
N SER A 68 8.01 14.64 -14.37
CA SER A 68 7.37 15.96 -14.49
C SER A 68 6.22 16.19 -13.54
N GLU A 69 5.58 15.14 -13.05
CA GLU A 69 4.33 15.22 -12.28
C GLU A 69 4.45 14.47 -10.93
N ALA A 70 3.73 14.95 -9.92
CA ALA A 70 3.76 14.36 -8.57
C ALA A 70 2.76 13.20 -8.43
N ILE A 71 2.99 12.12 -9.18
CA ILE A 71 2.09 10.97 -9.24
C ILE A 71 2.01 10.27 -7.87
N SER A 72 0.78 10.06 -7.41
CA SER A 72 0.51 9.34 -6.16
C SER A 72 0.26 7.85 -6.38
N VAL A 73 -0.38 7.48 -7.51
CA VAL A 73 -0.70 6.08 -7.84
C VAL A 73 -0.49 5.82 -9.33
N VAL A 74 0.14 4.69 -9.65
CA VAL A 74 0.27 4.17 -11.01
C VAL A 74 -0.66 2.96 -11.17
N LEU A 75 -1.51 3.01 -12.19
CA LEU A 75 -2.26 1.86 -12.71
C LEU A 75 -1.47 1.32 -13.89
N LEU A 76 -0.83 0.17 -13.72
CA LEU A 76 0.17 -0.35 -14.65
C LEU A 76 -0.31 -1.64 -15.29
N ASP A 77 -0.49 -1.63 -16.62
CA ASP A 77 -0.76 -2.87 -17.35
C ASP A 77 0.47 -3.79 -17.34
N VAL A 78 0.24 -5.07 -17.09
CA VAL A 78 1.29 -6.09 -17.12
C VAL A 78 1.70 -6.41 -18.57
N GLY A 79 0.74 -6.37 -19.50
CA GLY A 79 0.92 -6.79 -20.88
C GLY A 79 1.54 -5.75 -21.83
N LEU A 80 2.33 -4.80 -21.32
CA LEU A 80 2.90 -3.74 -22.14
C LEU A 80 3.88 -4.28 -23.21
N PRO A 81 3.93 -3.66 -24.39
CA PRO A 81 4.90 -4.02 -25.41
C PRO A 81 6.33 -3.61 -24.99
N GLY A 82 7.27 -4.49 -25.23
CA GLY A 82 8.70 -4.27 -24.95
C GLY A 82 9.08 -4.67 -23.55
N LYS A 83 8.88 -3.83 -22.55
CA LYS A 83 9.22 -4.11 -21.15
C LYS A 83 8.00 -4.59 -20.38
N ASP A 84 8.11 -5.74 -19.71
CA ASP A 84 7.04 -6.31 -18.91
C ASP A 84 6.64 -5.36 -17.75
N GLY A 85 5.33 -5.19 -17.56
CA GLY A 85 4.80 -4.37 -16.47
C GLY A 85 5.25 -4.83 -15.07
N LEU A 86 5.55 -6.11 -14.89
CA LEU A 86 6.12 -6.64 -13.64
C LEU A 86 7.54 -6.12 -13.38
N GLU A 87 8.34 -6.04 -14.43
CA GLU A 87 9.68 -5.46 -14.34
C GLU A 87 9.63 -3.97 -14.06
N LEU A 88 8.72 -3.24 -14.74
CA LEU A 88 8.48 -1.83 -14.48
C LEU A 88 8.00 -1.58 -13.03
N ALA A 89 7.16 -2.46 -12.48
CA ALA A 89 6.73 -2.34 -11.09
C ALA A 89 7.89 -2.46 -10.08
N ARG A 90 8.84 -3.38 -10.34
CA ARG A 90 10.06 -3.49 -9.52
C ARG A 90 10.90 -2.22 -9.57
N GLU A 91 11.08 -1.67 -10.76
CA GLU A 91 11.83 -0.42 -10.95
C GLU A 91 11.15 0.77 -10.28
N LEU A 92 9.82 0.89 -10.45
CA LEU A 92 9.02 1.91 -9.78
C LEU A 92 9.17 1.84 -8.26
N ARG A 93 9.09 0.63 -7.70
CA ARG A 93 9.24 0.44 -6.25
C ARG A 93 10.65 0.77 -5.78
N ALA A 94 11.68 0.43 -6.55
CA ALA A 94 13.07 0.79 -6.25
C ALA A 94 13.32 2.30 -6.36
N HIS A 95 12.61 3.00 -7.27
CA HIS A 95 12.72 4.43 -7.48
C HIS A 95 11.98 5.24 -6.41
N ASP A 96 10.73 4.86 -6.11
CA ASP A 96 9.91 5.52 -5.09
C ASP A 96 9.11 4.49 -4.27
N GLU A 97 9.55 4.29 -3.04
CA GLU A 97 8.89 3.41 -2.09
C GLU A 97 7.53 3.96 -1.62
N GLY A 98 7.30 5.27 -1.80
CA GLY A 98 6.06 5.98 -1.46
C GLY A 98 4.97 5.90 -2.53
N LEU A 99 5.32 5.53 -3.75
CA LEU A 99 4.40 5.46 -4.88
C LEU A 99 3.42 4.28 -4.74
N GLY A 100 2.12 4.53 -4.94
CA GLY A 100 1.13 3.46 -5.03
C GLY A 100 1.21 2.76 -6.39
N ILE A 101 1.26 1.42 -6.41
CA ILE A 101 1.34 0.64 -7.63
C ILE A 101 0.22 -0.39 -7.65
N ILE A 102 -0.69 -0.28 -8.63
CA ILE A 102 -1.73 -1.26 -8.87
C ILE A 102 -1.48 -1.89 -10.24
N LEU A 103 -1.20 -3.18 -10.26
CA LEU A 103 -1.06 -3.93 -11.50
C LEU A 103 -2.43 -4.27 -12.08
N VAL A 104 -2.54 -4.13 -13.40
CA VAL A 104 -3.74 -4.49 -14.17
C VAL A 104 -3.32 -5.53 -15.20
N SER A 105 -3.97 -6.68 -15.27
CA SER A 105 -3.53 -7.76 -16.16
C SER A 105 -4.71 -8.47 -16.83
N GLY A 106 -4.53 -8.83 -18.09
CA GLY A 106 -5.43 -9.71 -18.84
C GLY A 106 -5.23 -11.20 -18.51
N ARG A 107 -4.17 -11.54 -17.77
CA ARG A 107 -3.90 -12.91 -17.32
C ARG A 107 -4.49 -13.13 -15.95
N GLY A 108 -5.39 -14.10 -15.86
CA GLY A 108 -6.12 -14.39 -14.63
C GLY A 108 -5.49 -15.46 -13.75
N ASP A 109 -4.33 -15.98 -14.09
CA ASP A 109 -3.70 -17.09 -13.38
C ASP A 109 -3.17 -16.62 -12.01
N ASP A 110 -3.36 -17.46 -10.98
CA ASP A 110 -2.93 -17.15 -9.62
C ASP A 110 -1.41 -16.97 -9.51
N VAL A 111 -0.65 -17.59 -10.40
CA VAL A 111 0.81 -17.41 -10.52
C VAL A 111 1.15 -15.98 -10.91
N ASP A 112 0.44 -15.38 -11.85
CA ASP A 112 0.67 -13.99 -12.29
C ASP A 112 0.35 -12.97 -11.17
N LYS A 113 -0.67 -13.26 -10.35
CA LYS A 113 -0.98 -12.43 -9.16
C LYS A 113 0.13 -12.48 -8.11
N ILE A 114 0.68 -13.68 -7.87
CA ILE A 114 1.79 -13.89 -6.94
C ILE A 114 3.03 -13.11 -7.42
N VAL A 115 3.41 -13.32 -8.68
CA VAL A 115 4.56 -12.64 -9.29
C VAL A 115 4.35 -11.12 -9.32
N GLY A 116 3.12 -10.65 -9.57
CA GLY A 116 2.77 -9.23 -9.54
C GLY A 116 2.97 -8.61 -8.16
N LEU A 117 2.50 -9.27 -7.13
CA LEU A 117 2.73 -8.80 -5.75
C LEU A 117 4.20 -8.93 -5.36
N GLU A 118 4.91 -9.97 -5.76
CA GLU A 118 6.36 -10.13 -5.61
C GLU A 118 7.17 -9.04 -6.30
N SER A 119 6.64 -8.38 -7.32
CA SER A 119 7.30 -7.25 -7.98
C SER A 119 7.23 -5.92 -7.21
N GLY A 120 6.59 -5.88 -6.04
CA GLY A 120 6.48 -4.67 -5.20
C GLY A 120 5.18 -3.89 -5.39
N ALA A 121 4.22 -4.41 -6.15
CA ALA A 121 2.90 -3.81 -6.28
C ALA A 121 2.11 -3.82 -4.95
N ASP A 122 1.26 -2.82 -4.77
CA ASP A 122 0.37 -2.72 -3.60
C ASP A 122 -0.94 -3.48 -3.80
N ASP A 123 -1.40 -3.64 -5.04
CA ASP A 123 -2.59 -4.44 -5.38
C ASP A 123 -2.51 -4.93 -6.83
N TYR A 124 -3.39 -5.86 -7.17
CA TYR A 124 -3.48 -6.50 -8.48
C TYR A 124 -4.94 -6.64 -8.92
N VAL A 125 -5.23 -6.32 -10.17
CA VAL A 125 -6.58 -6.38 -10.75
C VAL A 125 -6.55 -7.14 -12.08
N THR A 126 -7.45 -8.10 -12.24
CA THR A 126 -7.59 -8.86 -13.50
C THR A 126 -8.57 -8.20 -14.45
N LYS A 127 -8.23 -8.11 -15.72
CA LYS A 127 -9.16 -7.75 -16.81
C LYS A 127 -10.07 -8.97 -17.14
N PRO A 128 -11.37 -8.79 -17.36
CA PRO A 128 -12.12 -7.55 -17.31
C PRO A 128 -12.45 -7.13 -15.87
N PHE A 129 -12.32 -5.85 -15.55
CA PHE A 129 -12.64 -5.27 -14.25
C PHE A 129 -13.74 -4.21 -14.34
N ASN A 130 -14.40 -3.98 -13.23
CA ASN A 130 -15.34 -2.86 -13.09
C ASN A 130 -14.58 -1.61 -12.63
N SER A 131 -14.80 -0.46 -13.30
CA SER A 131 -14.13 0.81 -12.94
C SER A 131 -14.41 1.23 -11.49
N ARG A 132 -15.58 0.88 -10.91
CA ARG A 132 -15.88 1.13 -9.49
C ARG A 132 -15.02 0.29 -8.56
N GLU A 133 -14.73 -0.96 -8.93
CA GLU A 133 -13.82 -1.82 -8.19
C GLU A 133 -12.42 -1.23 -8.20
N LEU A 134 -11.91 -0.84 -9.38
CA LEU A 134 -10.60 -0.22 -9.50
C LEU A 134 -10.51 1.08 -8.70
N LEU A 135 -11.55 1.92 -8.71
CA LEU A 135 -11.63 3.12 -7.88
C LEU A 135 -11.57 2.81 -6.39
N ALA A 136 -12.28 1.79 -5.93
CA ALA A 136 -12.22 1.36 -4.54
C ALA A 136 -10.80 0.97 -4.13
N ARG A 137 -10.08 0.24 -4.98
CA ARG A 137 -8.68 -0.16 -4.79
C ARG A 137 -7.73 1.04 -4.77
N VAL A 138 -7.88 1.99 -5.71
CA VAL A 138 -7.14 3.26 -5.71
C VAL A 138 -7.35 4.02 -4.39
N LYS A 139 -8.61 4.17 -3.94
CA LYS A 139 -8.93 4.84 -2.67
C LYS A 139 -8.27 4.13 -1.48
N ILE A 140 -8.20 2.82 -1.53
CA ILE A 140 -7.56 2.01 -0.51
C ILE A 140 -6.04 2.27 -0.52
N VAL A 141 -5.36 2.21 -1.66
CA VAL A 141 -3.92 2.49 -1.80
C VAL A 141 -3.58 3.91 -1.33
N LEU A 142 -4.34 4.92 -1.79
CA LEU A 142 -4.17 6.31 -1.39
C LEU A 142 -4.34 6.56 0.11
N ARG A 143 -5.28 5.86 0.76
CA ARG A 143 -5.46 5.95 2.21
C ARG A 143 -4.22 5.46 2.96
N GLY A 144 -3.61 4.38 2.45
CA GLY A 144 -2.34 3.88 2.96
C GLY A 144 -1.19 4.88 2.82
N LEU A 145 -1.12 5.62 1.71
CA LEU A 145 -0.10 6.63 1.47
C LEU A 145 -0.27 7.87 2.38
N ARG A 146 -1.51 8.32 2.61
CA ARG A 146 -1.81 9.48 3.48
C ARG A 146 -1.47 9.24 4.96
N GLY A 147 -1.43 7.99 5.41
CA GLY A 147 -0.99 7.62 6.77
C GLY A 147 0.53 7.84 7.00
N ARG A 148 1.29 8.18 5.96
CA ARG A 148 2.75 8.44 6.05
C ARG A 148 3.12 9.86 6.52
N GLY A 149 2.14 10.77 6.68
CA GLY A 149 2.36 12.14 7.18
C GLY A 149 2.55 12.20 8.70
N PRO A 150 3.32 13.19 9.24
CA PRO A 150 3.50 13.35 10.67
C PRO A 150 2.21 13.89 11.30
N LYS A 151 1.33 13.02 11.79
CA LYS A 151 0.28 13.40 12.73
C LYS A 151 0.76 13.06 14.14
N GLY A 152 1.14 14.11 14.87
CA GLY A 152 1.42 14.02 16.30
C GLY A 152 0.17 13.55 17.05
N GLY A 153 0.30 12.43 17.70
CA GLY A 153 -0.69 11.86 18.60
C GLY A 153 -0.20 10.47 18.99
N GLY A 154 -0.07 10.17 20.28
CA GLY A 154 0.49 8.94 20.82
C GLY A 154 -0.09 7.71 20.16
N GLY A 155 0.63 7.18 19.17
CA GLY A 155 0.26 5.99 18.42
C GLY A 155 0.63 4.76 19.21
N GLU A 156 -0.19 3.72 19.07
CA GLU A 156 0.07 2.42 19.65
C GLU A 156 1.33 1.84 19.00
N THR A 157 2.39 1.73 19.80
CA THR A 157 3.66 1.15 19.40
C THR A 157 3.73 -0.28 19.94
N ILE A 158 3.93 -1.23 19.06
CA ILE A 158 3.99 -2.66 19.41
C ILE A 158 5.43 -3.14 19.20
N SER A 159 6.00 -3.79 20.22
CA SER A 159 7.33 -4.39 20.12
C SER A 159 7.24 -5.90 20.05
N PHE A 160 8.02 -6.50 19.13
CA PHE A 160 8.15 -7.94 18.98
C PHE A 160 9.56 -8.29 18.48
N GLY A 161 10.19 -9.24 19.13
CA GLY A 161 11.61 -9.53 18.89
C GLY A 161 12.45 -8.26 19.04
N ARG A 162 13.28 -7.96 18.03
CA ARG A 162 14.09 -6.73 17.98
C ARG A 162 13.38 -5.54 17.32
N TRP A 163 12.14 -5.70 16.90
CA TRP A 163 11.41 -4.72 16.10
C TRP A 163 10.43 -3.92 16.93
N THR A 164 10.31 -2.65 16.58
CA THR A 164 9.32 -1.72 17.10
C THR A 164 8.44 -1.26 15.93
N PHE A 165 7.16 -1.53 16.00
CA PHE A 165 6.17 -1.20 14.99
C PHE A 165 5.28 -0.06 15.48
N ASP A 166 5.43 1.11 14.88
CA ASP A 166 4.60 2.29 15.11
C ASP A 166 3.49 2.33 14.06
N ILE A 167 2.29 1.95 14.48
CA ILE A 167 1.12 1.86 13.61
C ILE A 167 0.70 3.24 13.11
N ALA A 168 0.76 4.27 13.96
CA ALA A 168 0.32 5.61 13.61
C ALA A 168 1.21 6.27 12.55
N HIS A 169 2.52 6.03 12.65
CA HIS A 169 3.49 6.59 11.72
C HIS A 169 3.88 5.60 10.60
N ARG A 170 3.27 4.43 10.57
CA ARG A 170 3.54 3.34 9.61
C ARG A 170 5.03 2.99 9.53
N ARG A 171 5.70 2.91 10.68
CA ARG A 171 7.14 2.68 10.78
C ARG A 171 7.44 1.34 11.43
N LEU A 172 8.37 0.62 10.81
CA LEU A 172 8.99 -0.56 11.38
C LEU A 172 10.47 -0.25 11.61
N GLN A 173 10.93 -0.34 12.85
CA GLN A 173 12.30 -0.01 13.24
C GLN A 173 12.90 -1.11 14.09
N GLY A 174 14.09 -1.57 13.69
CA GLY A 174 14.90 -2.49 14.47
C GLY A 174 15.61 -1.79 15.65
N SER A 175 15.97 -2.55 16.67
CA SER A 175 16.76 -2.06 17.84
C SER A 175 18.15 -1.54 17.47
N ASP A 176 18.66 -1.93 16.30
CA ASP A 176 19.90 -1.43 15.68
C ASP A 176 19.73 -0.09 14.95
N GLY A 177 18.53 0.47 14.96
CA GLY A 177 18.19 1.70 14.24
C GLY A 177 17.83 1.49 12.76
N LYS A 178 17.92 0.26 12.25
CA LYS A 178 17.50 -0.08 10.89
C LYS A 178 16.00 0.22 10.72
N ARG A 179 15.65 0.86 9.63
CA ARG A 179 14.25 1.11 9.27
C ARG A 179 13.88 0.26 8.07
N GLU A 180 12.76 -0.44 8.18
CA GLU A 180 12.19 -1.18 7.08
C GLU A 180 10.93 -0.47 6.56
N ILE A 181 10.86 -0.34 5.24
CA ILE A 181 9.72 0.25 4.58
C ILE A 181 8.79 -0.86 4.13
N LEU A 182 7.56 -0.80 4.60
CA LEU A 182 6.53 -1.76 4.28
C LEU A 182 5.68 -1.23 3.12
N THR A 183 5.44 -2.08 2.12
CA THR A 183 4.35 -1.83 1.18
C THR A 183 3.03 -1.78 1.95
N ARG A 184 1.97 -1.31 1.30
CA ARG A 184 0.68 -1.25 1.96
C ARG A 184 0.19 -2.62 2.44
N GLY A 185 0.21 -3.64 1.56
CA GLY A 185 -0.24 -4.98 1.92
C GLY A 185 0.55 -5.58 3.08
N GLU A 186 1.87 -5.39 3.10
CA GLU A 186 2.74 -5.80 4.20
C GLU A 186 2.40 -5.08 5.51
N PHE A 187 2.15 -3.76 5.42
CA PHE A 187 1.76 -2.98 6.59
C PHE A 187 0.40 -3.42 7.16
N ASP A 188 -0.62 -3.53 6.31
CA ASP A 188 -1.97 -3.90 6.73
C ASP A 188 -1.99 -5.32 7.32
N LEU A 189 -1.17 -6.24 6.75
CA LEU A 189 -0.98 -7.59 7.26
C LEU A 189 -0.28 -7.59 8.62
N LEU A 190 0.83 -6.86 8.75
CA LEU A 190 1.56 -6.75 10.02
C LEU A 190 0.70 -6.08 11.10
N ALA A 191 -0.05 -5.04 10.75
CA ALA A 191 -0.97 -4.37 11.67
C ALA A 191 -2.10 -5.30 12.16
N ALA A 192 -2.65 -6.14 11.26
CA ALA A 192 -3.64 -7.14 11.64
C ALA A 192 -3.08 -8.17 12.63
N LEU A 193 -1.88 -8.68 12.36
CA LEU A 193 -1.20 -9.65 13.22
C LEU A 193 -0.79 -9.02 14.56
N ALA A 194 -0.22 -7.81 14.54
CA ALA A 194 0.25 -7.11 15.72
C ALA A 194 -0.91 -6.64 16.63
N GLY A 195 -2.08 -6.37 16.06
CA GLY A 195 -3.29 -6.10 16.84
C GLY A 195 -3.87 -7.32 17.57
N HIS A 196 -3.37 -8.54 17.26
CA HIS A 196 -3.84 -9.79 17.85
C HIS A 196 -2.65 -10.71 18.19
N PRO A 197 -1.69 -10.26 19.02
CA PRO A 197 -0.50 -11.04 19.33
C PRO A 197 -0.87 -12.37 20.03
N GLY A 198 -0.22 -13.45 19.62
CA GLY A 198 -0.50 -14.79 20.13
C GLY A 198 -1.80 -15.43 19.65
N VAL A 199 -2.59 -14.72 18.81
CA VAL A 199 -3.84 -15.26 18.24
C VAL A 199 -3.61 -15.68 16.79
N VAL A 200 -4.03 -16.91 16.45
CA VAL A 200 -3.99 -17.40 15.06
C VAL A 200 -5.04 -16.69 14.23
N LEU A 201 -4.61 -16.00 13.18
CA LEU A 201 -5.51 -15.38 12.20
C LEU A 201 -5.55 -16.24 10.93
N SER A 202 -6.77 -16.61 10.50
CA SER A 202 -6.95 -17.39 9.29
C SER A 202 -6.60 -16.59 8.03
N ARG A 203 -6.23 -17.30 6.95
CA ARG A 203 -5.95 -16.66 5.65
C ARG A 203 -7.14 -15.83 5.15
N GLU A 204 -8.35 -16.32 5.35
CA GLU A 204 -9.57 -15.61 5.00
C GLU A 204 -9.69 -14.28 5.76
N ARG A 205 -9.50 -14.29 7.08
CA ARG A 205 -9.56 -13.08 7.90
C ARG A 205 -8.45 -12.08 7.53
N LEU A 206 -7.25 -12.56 7.27
CA LEU A 206 -6.13 -11.71 6.82
C LEU A 206 -6.41 -11.12 5.45
N MET A 207 -6.95 -11.90 4.50
CA MET A 207 -7.33 -11.43 3.18
C MET A 207 -8.40 -10.33 3.24
N GLN A 208 -9.42 -10.52 4.06
CA GLN A 208 -10.46 -9.49 4.28
C GLN A 208 -9.86 -8.19 4.81
N THR A 209 -8.87 -8.27 5.69
CA THR A 209 -8.21 -7.09 6.27
C THR A 209 -7.30 -6.38 5.27
N VAL A 210 -6.52 -7.13 4.49
CA VAL A 210 -5.51 -6.59 3.57
C VAL A 210 -6.13 -6.08 2.27
N SER A 211 -7.05 -6.84 1.68
CA SER A 211 -7.58 -6.56 0.34
C SER A 211 -9.10 -6.33 0.29
N HIS A 212 -9.81 -6.47 1.42
CA HIS A 212 -11.27 -6.30 1.54
C HIS A 212 -12.07 -7.15 0.54
N ARG A 213 -11.52 -8.29 0.12
CA ARG A 213 -12.18 -9.25 -0.78
C ARG A 213 -12.32 -10.62 -0.11
N SER A 214 -13.21 -11.45 -0.67
CA SER A 214 -13.34 -12.84 -0.26
C SER A 214 -12.07 -13.60 -0.59
N TRP A 215 -11.69 -14.49 0.30
CA TRP A 215 -10.57 -15.40 0.09
C TRP A 215 -10.97 -16.56 -0.83
N ASP A 216 -10.08 -16.91 -1.76
CA ASP A 216 -10.16 -18.12 -2.57
C ASP A 216 -9.10 -19.12 -2.07
N PRO A 217 -9.37 -20.43 -1.97
CA PRO A 217 -8.38 -21.43 -1.55
C PRO A 217 -7.09 -21.46 -2.38
N ASN A 218 -7.14 -21.02 -3.63
CA ASN A 218 -5.99 -20.92 -4.52
C ASN A 218 -5.25 -19.59 -4.41
N ASP A 219 -5.81 -18.60 -3.68
CA ASP A 219 -5.19 -17.27 -3.54
C ASP A 219 -4.01 -17.32 -2.55
N ARG A 220 -2.80 -17.17 -3.08
CA ARG A 220 -1.54 -17.19 -2.33
C ARG A 220 -1.08 -15.80 -1.85
N THR A 221 -1.89 -14.76 -2.04
CA THR A 221 -1.52 -13.37 -1.70
C THR A 221 -1.01 -13.24 -0.26
N ILE A 222 -1.72 -13.85 0.70
CA ILE A 222 -1.31 -13.80 2.12
C ILE A 222 0.02 -14.53 2.35
N ASP A 223 0.20 -15.71 1.74
CA ASP A 223 1.44 -16.49 1.90
C ASP A 223 2.66 -15.71 1.36
N VAL A 224 2.50 -15.00 0.24
CA VAL A 224 3.53 -14.14 -0.36
C VAL A 224 3.85 -12.94 0.55
N LEU A 225 2.83 -12.25 1.04
CA LEU A 225 3.03 -11.12 1.94
C LEU A 225 3.71 -11.55 3.26
N ILE A 226 3.38 -12.73 3.78
CA ILE A 226 4.05 -13.32 4.95
C ILE A 226 5.53 -13.60 4.65
N SER A 227 5.83 -14.19 3.48
CA SER A 227 7.23 -14.44 3.08
C SER A 227 8.04 -13.15 3.09
N ARG A 228 7.53 -12.09 2.46
CA ARG A 228 8.19 -10.77 2.42
C ARG A 228 8.35 -10.13 3.78
N LEU A 229 7.32 -10.22 4.63
CA LEU A 229 7.42 -9.72 5.99
C LEU A 229 8.51 -10.45 6.77
N ARG A 230 8.62 -11.78 6.62
CA ARG A 230 9.69 -12.56 7.26
C ARG A 230 11.06 -12.10 6.77
N ASP A 231 11.24 -11.91 5.46
CA ASP A 231 12.50 -11.41 4.90
C ASP A 231 12.87 -10.03 5.48
N LYS A 232 11.92 -9.10 5.58
CA LYS A 232 12.14 -7.77 6.17
C LYS A 232 12.36 -7.80 7.67
N LEU A 233 11.69 -8.70 8.37
CA LEU A 233 11.86 -8.92 9.80
C LEU A 233 13.12 -9.75 10.12
N GLU A 234 13.82 -10.24 9.10
CA GLU A 234 14.96 -11.18 9.24
C GLU A 234 14.56 -12.42 10.05
N ASP A 235 13.31 -12.85 9.88
CA ASP A 235 12.74 -14.04 10.50
C ASP A 235 13.02 -15.26 9.60
N ASP A 236 13.76 -16.26 10.12
CA ASP A 236 14.16 -17.42 9.31
C ASP A 236 12.93 -18.16 8.75
N PRO A 237 12.76 -18.22 7.42
CA PRO A 237 11.59 -18.90 6.82
C PRO A 237 11.48 -20.38 7.19
N LYS A 238 12.59 -21.05 7.57
CA LYS A 238 12.60 -22.45 7.98
C LYS A 238 12.24 -22.63 9.45
N HIS A 239 12.62 -21.66 10.29
CA HIS A 239 12.38 -21.65 11.73
C HIS A 239 11.85 -20.27 12.16
N PRO A 240 10.65 -19.87 11.72
CA PRO A 240 10.13 -18.53 12.00
C PRO A 240 9.78 -18.38 13.48
N GLU A 241 10.35 -17.34 14.11
CA GLU A 241 10.14 -17.03 15.52
C GLU A 241 9.16 -15.87 15.73
N ILE A 242 9.08 -14.95 14.74
CA ILE A 242 8.24 -13.76 14.83
C ILE A 242 6.85 -14.01 14.25
N ILE A 243 6.78 -14.46 12.97
CA ILE A 243 5.52 -14.81 12.33
C ILE A 243 5.48 -16.31 12.08
N THR A 244 4.78 -17.04 12.92
CA THR A 244 4.70 -18.50 12.84
C THR A 244 3.51 -18.98 12.01
N THR A 245 3.71 -20.04 11.23
CA THR A 245 2.65 -20.71 10.48
C THR A 245 1.98 -21.81 11.34
N VAL A 246 0.68 -21.72 11.51
CA VAL A 246 -0.14 -22.80 12.08
C VAL A 246 -0.78 -23.54 10.92
N ARG A 247 -0.30 -24.78 10.68
CA ARG A 247 -0.73 -25.58 9.51
C ARG A 247 -2.23 -25.81 9.52
N GLY A 248 -2.86 -25.52 8.38
CA GLY A 248 -4.31 -25.67 8.21
C GLY A 248 -5.15 -24.53 8.80
N GLU A 249 -4.61 -23.68 9.66
CA GLU A 249 -5.36 -22.60 10.33
C GLU A 249 -4.97 -21.22 9.83
N GLY A 250 -3.67 -20.85 9.83
CA GLY A 250 -3.26 -19.52 9.41
C GLY A 250 -1.88 -19.10 9.95
N TYR A 251 -1.81 -17.86 10.41
CA TYR A 251 -0.58 -17.23 10.90
C TYR A 251 -0.77 -16.55 12.25
N VAL A 252 0.27 -16.53 13.05
CA VAL A 252 0.29 -15.86 14.37
C VAL A 252 1.58 -15.05 14.53
N LEU A 253 1.45 -13.83 15.05
CA LEU A 253 2.59 -13.06 15.51
C LEU A 253 2.90 -13.45 16.96
N ILE A 254 4.13 -13.88 17.20
CA ILE A 254 4.64 -14.14 18.54
C ILE A 254 5.20 -12.82 19.08
N ALA A 255 4.49 -12.20 20.01
CA ALA A 255 5.05 -11.12 20.80
C ALA A 255 6.07 -11.75 21.75
N GLY A 256 7.34 -11.70 21.38
CA GLY A 256 8.41 -12.04 22.32
C GLY A 256 8.28 -11.12 23.53
N ASP A 257 8.43 -11.64 24.74
CA ASP A 257 8.58 -10.83 25.94
C ASP A 257 9.70 -9.82 25.69
N GLY A 258 9.30 -8.55 25.50
CA GLY A 258 10.25 -7.45 25.46
C GLY A 258 11.09 -7.52 26.75
N GLY A 259 12.36 -7.84 26.59
CA GLY A 259 13.26 -8.14 27.69
C GLY A 259 13.10 -7.17 28.87
N ARG A 260 12.94 -7.76 30.03
CA ARG A 260 13.15 -7.10 31.31
C ARG A 260 14.58 -6.60 31.43
#